data_2fca7f8a2a096e22e09e6dfc631a8300
#
_entry.id   2fca7f8a2a096e22e09e6dfc631a8300
#
_cell.length_a   1.000
_cell.length_b   1.000
_cell.length_c   1.000
_cell.angle_alpha   90.00
_cell.angle_beta   90.00
_cell.angle_gamma   90.00
#
_symmetry.space_group_name_H-M   'P 1'
#
loop_
_entity.id
_entity.type
_entity.pdbx_description
1 polymer ?
#
loop_
_entity_poly.entity_id
_entity_poly.type
_entity_poly.pdbx_seq_one_letter_code
_entity_poly.pdbx_strand_id
1 'polypeptide(L)'
;MQAAIGVRSERNRKERPRVLLCGSAMSFRGGLLAGASPLYGRAGLDLVVHSLGFREAAEFWGIRDPRLAVLVHSIVGGTPAYRREFVDDDVPDGPDDFDAWVCRTVLNPARPIHGEAPYLLAAEPDLRSRSLYHSVLAAVAGGNHTSGGIASAVGRKATDISLPLSVLKSCGLLTAEPDAFRANRTTYHVAEPLITFHHAVVRPETALLSRRRGAAMMWEHSRSTFLSKVVGPHFERLCREWVEWHADPATFGGMPIRVASGTVADPVNRSSLEADVVVHGAIGQDQGILLSVGEAKWHKVMHLGHLQRLRRILQLLEAKGLDIRHARPACYSGAGFDPDLRAAESRGEVVLVDLQRLYHGS
;
A
#
# COMPACT_ATOMS: atom_id res chain seq x y z
N MET A 1 19.64 11.71 -30.08
CA MET A 1 19.34 12.54 -28.89
C MET A 1 20.61 13.10 -28.23
N GLN A 2 21.72 12.36 -28.10
CA GLN A 2 23.00 12.88 -27.57
C GLN A 2 23.59 14.08 -28.35
N ALA A 3 23.43 14.13 -29.67
CA ALA A 3 23.96 15.22 -30.51
C ALA A 3 23.28 16.58 -30.28
N ALA A 4 22.00 16.60 -29.89
CA ALA A 4 21.26 17.84 -29.67
C ALA A 4 21.60 18.54 -28.32
N ILE A 5 22.12 17.79 -27.35
CA ILE A 5 22.45 18.33 -26.00
C ILE A 5 23.90 18.85 -25.93
N GLY A 6 24.76 18.46 -26.86
CA GLY A 6 26.18 18.83 -26.90
C GLY A 6 26.50 20.18 -27.53
N VAL A 7 25.57 20.84 -28.21
CA VAL A 7 25.80 22.15 -28.85
C VAL A 7 25.76 23.23 -27.78
N ARG A 8 26.91 23.64 -27.26
CA ARG A 8 27.07 24.90 -26.52
C ARG A 8 26.83 26.04 -27.53
N SER A 9 25.61 26.51 -27.61
CA SER A 9 25.31 27.77 -28.27
C SER A 9 25.60 28.90 -27.28
N GLU A 10 26.42 29.86 -27.67
CA GLU A 10 26.60 31.14 -26.97
C GLU A 10 25.36 32.03 -27.08
N ARG A 11 24.25 31.49 -27.56
CA ARG A 11 22.98 32.17 -27.71
C ARG A 11 22.34 32.54 -26.39
N ASN A 12 21.70 33.68 -26.38
CA ASN A 12 21.00 34.32 -25.30
C ASN A 12 20.18 33.32 -24.44
N ARG A 13 20.22 33.44 -23.13
CA ARG A 13 19.58 32.51 -22.15
C ARG A 13 18.08 32.27 -22.43
N LYS A 14 17.42 33.18 -23.15
CA LYS A 14 16.00 33.12 -23.57
C LYS A 14 15.76 32.16 -24.75
N GLU A 15 16.78 31.76 -25.50
CA GLU A 15 16.66 30.90 -26.71
C GLU A 15 17.11 29.45 -26.47
N ARG A 16 17.43 29.08 -25.22
CA ARG A 16 17.84 27.69 -24.95
C ARG A 16 16.62 26.77 -24.98
N PRO A 17 16.65 25.68 -25.75
CA PRO A 17 15.58 24.71 -25.76
C PRO A 17 15.42 24.11 -24.36
N ARG A 18 14.17 24.00 -23.90
CA ARG A 18 13.82 23.25 -22.70
C ARG A 18 13.48 21.82 -23.12
N VAL A 19 14.13 20.86 -22.49
CA VAL A 19 13.90 19.42 -22.76
C VAL A 19 13.26 18.84 -21.52
N LEU A 20 12.07 18.26 -21.66
CA LEU A 20 11.40 17.47 -20.64
C LEU A 20 11.58 15.99 -21.01
N LEU A 21 12.20 15.23 -20.09
CA LEU A 21 12.34 13.79 -20.22
C LEU A 21 11.35 13.14 -19.25
N CYS A 22 10.43 12.37 -19.78
CA CYS A 22 9.46 11.58 -19.01
C CYS A 22 9.79 10.10 -19.18
N GLY A 23 9.69 9.34 -18.09
CA GLY A 23 9.86 7.88 -18.10
C GLY A 23 9.07 7.26 -16.98
N SER A 24 8.45 6.11 -17.25
CA SER A 24 7.66 5.34 -16.28
C SER A 24 8.48 4.31 -15.51
N ALA A 25 9.60 3.82 -16.08
CA ALA A 25 10.45 2.82 -15.44
C ALA A 25 11.43 3.46 -14.46
N MET A 26 11.42 3.01 -13.22
CA MET A 26 12.32 3.49 -12.16
C MET A 26 13.79 3.18 -12.47
N SER A 27 14.08 2.02 -13.08
CA SER A 27 15.40 1.62 -13.55
C SER A 27 15.96 2.55 -14.62
N PHE A 28 15.11 3.07 -15.52
CA PHE A 28 15.49 4.02 -16.55
C PHE A 28 15.98 5.35 -15.96
N ARG A 29 15.35 5.81 -14.88
CA ARG A 29 15.74 7.03 -14.16
C ARG A 29 17.11 6.89 -13.51
N GLY A 30 17.39 5.79 -12.83
CA GLY A 30 18.68 5.50 -12.23
C GLY A 30 19.82 5.51 -13.26
N GLY A 31 19.57 4.92 -14.45
CA GLY A 31 20.54 4.90 -15.54
C GLY A 31 20.78 6.27 -16.19
N LEU A 32 19.74 7.09 -16.38
CA LEU A 32 19.85 8.42 -17.01
C LEU A 32 20.54 9.47 -16.15
N LEU A 33 20.38 9.41 -14.84
CA LEU A 33 20.91 10.41 -13.89
C LEU A 33 22.08 9.88 -13.06
N ALA A 34 22.51 8.62 -13.26
CA ALA A 34 23.68 8.06 -12.58
C ALA A 34 24.98 8.73 -13.02
N GLY A 35 26.00 8.72 -12.17
CA GLY A 35 27.25 9.46 -12.36
C GLY A 35 28.02 9.20 -13.65
N ALA A 36 27.76 8.07 -14.36
CA ALA A 36 28.31 7.78 -15.69
C ALA A 36 27.44 8.30 -16.87
N SER A 37 26.27 8.88 -16.57
CA SER A 37 25.35 9.37 -17.62
C SER A 37 25.77 10.74 -18.13
N PRO A 38 25.66 11.00 -19.45
CA PRO A 38 25.88 12.33 -20.03
C PRO A 38 24.92 13.41 -19.47
N LEU A 39 23.83 13.02 -18.84
CA LEU A 39 22.81 13.91 -18.25
C LEU A 39 23.03 14.19 -16.77
N TYR A 40 23.99 13.50 -16.13
CA TYR A 40 24.31 13.73 -14.73
C TYR A 40 24.68 15.20 -14.45
N GLY A 41 24.03 15.78 -13.45
CA GLY A 41 24.27 17.19 -13.06
C GLY A 41 23.78 18.25 -14.05
N ARG A 42 23.05 17.86 -15.12
CA ARG A 42 22.50 18.78 -16.14
C ARG A 42 21.01 19.00 -16.02
N ALA A 43 20.33 18.23 -15.19
CA ALA A 43 18.90 18.43 -14.91
C ALA A 43 18.72 19.67 -14.02
N GLY A 44 17.90 20.62 -14.45
CA GLY A 44 17.50 21.78 -13.65
C GLY A 44 16.33 21.46 -12.69
N LEU A 45 15.60 20.39 -12.95
CA LEU A 45 14.52 19.85 -12.11
C LEU A 45 14.50 18.33 -12.28
N ASP A 46 14.41 17.62 -11.16
CA ASP A 46 14.16 16.19 -11.09
C ASP A 46 12.92 15.97 -10.22
N LEU A 47 11.82 15.55 -10.85
CA LEU A 47 10.51 15.41 -10.21
C LEU A 47 10.05 13.96 -10.27
N VAL A 48 9.75 13.39 -9.10
CA VAL A 48 8.99 12.13 -8.99
C VAL A 48 7.52 12.48 -8.87
N VAL A 49 6.74 12.05 -9.85
CA VAL A 49 5.28 12.13 -9.77
C VAL A 49 4.78 10.82 -9.19
N HIS A 50 4.25 10.89 -7.97
CA HIS A 50 3.63 9.74 -7.31
C HIS A 50 2.21 9.51 -7.82
N SER A 51 1.68 8.31 -7.64
CA SER A 51 0.26 8.02 -7.82
C SER A 51 -0.57 8.89 -6.86
N LEU A 52 -1.83 9.14 -7.21
CA LEU A 52 -2.77 9.86 -6.36
C LEU A 52 -2.94 9.12 -5.02
N GLY A 53 -3.03 9.86 -3.92
CA GLY A 53 -3.45 9.33 -2.63
C GLY A 53 -4.90 8.83 -2.69
N PHE A 54 -5.32 8.08 -1.68
CA PHE A 54 -6.64 7.43 -1.73
C PHE A 54 -7.83 8.41 -1.79
N ARG A 55 -7.70 9.61 -1.21
CA ARG A 55 -8.73 10.67 -1.27
C ARG A 55 -8.81 11.28 -2.66
N GLU A 56 -7.67 11.69 -3.19
CA GLU A 56 -7.55 12.25 -4.54
C GLU A 56 -7.95 11.24 -5.60
N ALA A 57 -7.65 9.96 -5.39
CA ALA A 57 -8.07 8.88 -6.28
C ALA A 57 -9.59 8.72 -6.27
N ALA A 58 -10.26 8.77 -5.10
CA ALA A 58 -11.71 8.70 -5.01
C ALA A 58 -12.37 9.90 -5.74
N GLU A 59 -11.85 11.11 -5.56
CA GLU A 59 -12.30 12.30 -6.27
C GLU A 59 -12.08 12.15 -7.78
N PHE A 60 -10.90 11.72 -8.20
CA PHE A 60 -10.56 11.52 -9.61
C PHE A 60 -11.48 10.47 -10.27
N TRP A 61 -11.85 9.39 -9.56
CA TRP A 61 -12.80 8.39 -10.03
C TRP A 61 -14.26 8.84 -9.94
N GLY A 62 -14.55 9.96 -9.26
CA GLY A 62 -15.90 10.45 -9.01
C GLY A 62 -16.71 9.61 -8.03
N ILE A 63 -16.04 8.84 -7.18
CA ILE A 63 -16.67 7.92 -6.23
C ILE A 63 -16.86 8.63 -4.89
N ARG A 64 -18.14 8.80 -4.48
CA ARG A 64 -18.50 9.48 -3.23
C ARG A 64 -18.67 8.53 -2.05
N ASP A 65 -19.02 7.27 -2.31
CA ASP A 65 -19.17 6.27 -1.27
C ASP A 65 -17.77 5.80 -0.81
N PRO A 66 -17.38 6.02 0.46
CA PRO A 66 -16.05 5.68 0.94
C PRO A 66 -15.75 4.17 0.89
N ARG A 67 -16.77 3.32 1.05
CA ARG A 67 -16.60 1.87 0.98
C ARG A 67 -16.29 1.43 -0.44
N LEU A 68 -17.02 1.95 -1.42
CA LEU A 68 -16.75 1.71 -2.83
C LEU A 68 -15.37 2.25 -3.23
N ALA A 69 -15.01 3.44 -2.73
CA ALA A 69 -13.70 4.04 -3.00
C ALA A 69 -12.54 3.13 -2.53
N VAL A 70 -12.61 2.56 -1.33
CA VAL A 70 -11.61 1.58 -0.85
C VAL A 70 -11.57 0.34 -1.75
N LEU A 71 -12.73 -0.21 -2.13
CA LEU A 71 -12.80 -1.41 -2.97
C LEU A 71 -12.15 -1.17 -4.34
N VAL A 72 -12.48 -0.07 -5.01
CA VAL A 72 -11.89 0.29 -6.31
C VAL A 72 -10.40 0.58 -6.15
N HIS A 73 -10.01 1.40 -5.17
CA HIS A 73 -8.61 1.75 -4.93
C HIS A 73 -7.75 0.52 -4.56
N SER A 74 -8.34 -0.50 -3.94
CA SER A 74 -7.62 -1.75 -3.64
C SER A 74 -7.25 -2.57 -4.90
N ILE A 75 -7.85 -2.25 -6.05
CA ILE A 75 -7.56 -2.88 -7.34
C ILE A 75 -6.69 -1.96 -8.20
N VAL A 76 -7.12 -0.72 -8.42
CA VAL A 76 -6.52 0.19 -9.41
C VAL A 76 -5.55 1.20 -8.79
N GLY A 77 -5.48 1.30 -7.46
CA GLY A 77 -4.63 2.29 -6.80
C GLY A 77 -4.94 3.73 -7.22
N GLY A 78 -3.91 4.56 -7.17
CA GLY A 78 -3.98 5.97 -7.53
C GLY A 78 -3.46 6.30 -8.93
N THR A 79 -3.34 5.33 -9.85
CA THR A 79 -2.81 5.54 -11.20
C THR A 79 -3.91 6.07 -12.15
N PRO A 80 -3.84 7.36 -12.61
CA PRO A 80 -4.90 7.98 -13.42
C PRO A 80 -5.15 7.28 -14.76
N ALA A 81 -4.11 6.70 -15.39
CA ALA A 81 -4.22 6.01 -16.66
C ALA A 81 -5.22 4.85 -16.60
N TYR A 82 -5.32 4.15 -15.47
CA TYR A 82 -6.23 3.01 -15.34
C TYR A 82 -7.69 3.40 -15.59
N ARG A 83 -8.11 4.57 -15.13
CA ARG A 83 -9.44 5.08 -15.46
C ARG A 83 -9.57 5.50 -16.91
N ARG A 84 -8.65 6.34 -17.40
CA ARG A 84 -8.77 7.01 -18.69
C ARG A 84 -8.53 6.07 -19.87
N GLU A 85 -7.43 5.32 -19.81
CA GLU A 85 -6.90 4.60 -20.96
C GLU A 85 -7.18 3.09 -20.90
N PHE A 86 -7.32 2.53 -19.68
CA PHE A 86 -7.41 1.09 -19.50
C PHE A 86 -8.84 0.58 -19.31
N VAL A 87 -9.73 1.37 -18.73
CA VAL A 87 -11.15 1.02 -18.58
C VAL A 87 -12.08 1.98 -19.34
N ASP A 88 -11.54 2.97 -20.06
CA ASP A 88 -12.31 3.87 -20.93
C ASP A 88 -13.40 4.66 -20.14
N ASP A 89 -12.98 5.23 -19.00
CA ASP A 89 -13.84 5.93 -18.05
C ASP A 89 -15.04 5.10 -17.50
N ASP A 90 -15.01 3.76 -17.65
CA ASP A 90 -15.99 2.87 -17.03
C ASP A 90 -15.78 2.85 -15.51
N VAL A 91 -16.66 3.51 -14.77
CA VAL A 91 -16.67 3.64 -13.32
C VAL A 91 -17.88 2.88 -12.76
N PRO A 92 -17.79 2.20 -11.61
CA PRO A 92 -18.97 1.57 -11.01
C PRO A 92 -19.99 2.61 -10.60
N ASP A 93 -21.27 2.41 -10.97
CA ASP A 93 -22.38 3.33 -10.69
C ASP A 93 -22.67 3.47 -9.19
N GLY A 94 -22.28 2.47 -8.40
CA GLY A 94 -22.47 2.42 -6.94
C GLY A 94 -21.96 1.12 -6.34
N PRO A 95 -22.13 0.92 -5.01
CA PRO A 95 -21.69 -0.29 -4.32
C PRO A 95 -22.26 -1.60 -4.92
N ASP A 96 -23.48 -1.58 -5.40
CA ASP A 96 -24.16 -2.75 -5.97
C ASP A 96 -23.63 -3.11 -7.37
N ASP A 97 -23.02 -2.15 -8.10
CA ASP A 97 -22.41 -2.38 -9.41
C ASP A 97 -20.96 -2.85 -9.32
N PHE A 98 -20.33 -2.80 -8.14
CA PHE A 98 -18.90 -3.11 -8.00
C PHE A 98 -18.53 -4.50 -8.53
N ASP A 99 -19.28 -5.54 -8.19
CA ASP A 99 -18.98 -6.91 -8.62
C ASP A 99 -19.12 -7.05 -10.15
N ALA A 100 -20.14 -6.39 -10.74
CA ALA A 100 -20.33 -6.36 -12.19
C ALA A 100 -19.22 -5.55 -12.89
N TRP A 101 -18.81 -4.42 -12.30
CA TRP A 101 -17.69 -3.60 -12.78
C TRP A 101 -16.38 -4.39 -12.83
N VAL A 102 -16.04 -5.13 -11.78
CA VAL A 102 -14.85 -5.99 -11.77
C VAL A 102 -14.88 -7.00 -12.91
N CYS A 103 -16.04 -7.63 -13.14
CA CYS A 103 -16.21 -8.63 -14.20
C CYS A 103 -16.10 -8.05 -15.61
N ARG A 104 -16.65 -6.84 -15.86
CA ARG A 104 -16.63 -6.24 -17.20
C ARG A 104 -15.35 -5.46 -17.53
N THR A 105 -14.52 -5.16 -16.50
CA THR A 105 -13.27 -4.41 -16.66
C THR A 105 -12.05 -5.28 -16.34
N VAL A 106 -11.69 -5.43 -15.07
CA VAL A 106 -10.41 -6.02 -14.61
C VAL A 106 -10.30 -7.51 -14.95
N LEU A 107 -11.40 -8.24 -14.89
CA LEU A 107 -11.47 -9.66 -15.24
C LEU A 107 -11.82 -9.92 -16.70
N ASN A 108 -12.03 -8.88 -17.50
CA ASN A 108 -12.32 -9.03 -18.92
C ASN A 108 -11.03 -9.05 -19.74
N PRO A 109 -10.66 -10.20 -20.38
CA PRO A 109 -9.42 -10.28 -21.17
C PRO A 109 -9.35 -9.33 -22.37
N ALA A 110 -10.49 -8.78 -22.83
CA ALA A 110 -10.54 -7.81 -23.90
C ALA A 110 -10.19 -6.37 -23.45
N ARG A 111 -10.12 -6.11 -22.15
CA ARG A 111 -9.75 -4.80 -21.61
C ARG A 111 -8.25 -4.70 -21.33
N PRO A 112 -7.59 -3.59 -21.67
CA PRO A 112 -6.15 -3.41 -21.42
C PRO A 112 -5.72 -3.66 -19.97
N ILE A 113 -6.53 -3.23 -19.00
CA ILE A 113 -6.24 -3.38 -17.57
C ILE A 113 -6.01 -4.83 -17.15
N HIS A 114 -6.66 -5.79 -17.83
CA HIS A 114 -6.47 -7.21 -17.53
C HIS A 114 -5.03 -7.70 -17.74
N GLY A 115 -4.38 -7.19 -18.80
CA GLY A 115 -3.00 -7.54 -19.16
C GLY A 115 -1.93 -6.69 -18.48
N GLU A 116 -2.31 -5.63 -17.79
CA GLU A 116 -1.37 -4.61 -17.30
C GLU A 116 -0.42 -5.14 -16.23
N ALA A 117 -0.89 -5.88 -15.23
CA ALA A 117 -0.03 -6.40 -14.17
C ALA A 117 1.11 -7.30 -14.69
N PRO A 118 0.90 -8.28 -15.60
CA PRO A 118 1.98 -8.98 -16.28
C PRO A 118 2.89 -8.08 -17.13
N TYR A 119 2.31 -7.05 -17.77
CA TYR A 119 3.06 -6.11 -18.62
C TYR A 119 4.02 -5.26 -17.78
N LEU A 120 3.59 -4.70 -16.65
CA LEU A 120 4.45 -3.93 -15.74
C LEU A 120 5.71 -4.71 -15.33
N LEU A 121 5.56 -6.02 -15.06
CA LEU A 121 6.68 -6.90 -14.73
C LEU A 121 7.58 -7.18 -15.95
N ALA A 122 6.99 -7.29 -17.15
CA ALA A 122 7.74 -7.56 -18.37
C ALA A 122 8.51 -6.33 -18.87
N ALA A 123 8.02 -5.13 -18.56
CA ALA A 123 8.61 -3.85 -18.98
C ALA A 123 9.90 -3.48 -18.22
N GLU A 124 10.18 -4.11 -17.07
CA GLU A 124 11.38 -3.82 -16.28
C GLU A 124 12.63 -4.57 -16.83
N PRO A 125 13.63 -3.84 -17.39
CA PRO A 125 14.80 -4.47 -18.01
C PRO A 125 15.70 -5.24 -17.05
N ASP A 126 15.71 -4.85 -15.76
CA ASP A 126 16.60 -5.42 -14.75
C ASP A 126 16.13 -6.78 -14.22
N LEU A 127 14.94 -7.23 -14.62
CA LEU A 127 14.38 -8.52 -14.19
C LEU A 127 14.92 -9.69 -15.04
N ARG A 128 16.19 -10.06 -14.87
CA ARG A 128 16.86 -11.13 -15.65
C ARG A 128 16.25 -12.53 -15.41
N SER A 129 15.82 -12.82 -14.18
CA SER A 129 15.17 -14.10 -13.83
C SER A 129 13.68 -13.89 -13.52
N ARG A 130 12.88 -13.60 -14.54
CA ARG A 130 11.46 -13.24 -14.42
C ARG A 130 10.66 -14.21 -13.56
N SER A 131 10.88 -15.50 -13.67
CA SER A 131 10.15 -16.52 -12.90
C SER A 131 10.33 -16.36 -11.39
N LEU A 132 11.54 -16.07 -10.91
CA LEU A 132 11.82 -15.88 -9.49
C LEU A 132 11.17 -14.59 -8.96
N TYR A 133 11.25 -13.49 -9.71
CA TYR A 133 10.61 -12.23 -9.33
C TYR A 133 9.08 -12.35 -9.25
N HIS A 134 8.47 -13.03 -10.22
CA HIS A 134 7.04 -13.37 -10.17
C HIS A 134 6.68 -14.21 -8.94
N SER A 135 7.52 -15.19 -8.58
CA SER A 135 7.30 -16.04 -7.41
C SER A 135 7.41 -15.24 -6.12
N VAL A 136 8.38 -14.32 -6.02
CA VAL A 136 8.54 -13.42 -4.86
C VAL A 136 7.31 -12.51 -4.73
N LEU A 137 6.87 -11.85 -5.82
CA LEU A 137 5.67 -11.01 -5.80
C LEU A 137 4.41 -11.79 -5.44
N ALA A 138 4.26 -13.01 -5.98
CA ALA A 138 3.15 -13.90 -5.62
C ALA A 138 3.17 -14.28 -4.13
N ALA A 139 4.35 -14.56 -3.58
CA ALA A 139 4.49 -14.86 -2.15
C ALA A 139 4.10 -13.67 -1.27
N VAL A 140 4.53 -12.44 -1.65
CA VAL A 140 4.17 -11.22 -0.93
C VAL A 140 2.67 -10.94 -1.05
N ALA A 141 2.10 -11.01 -2.25
CA ALA A 141 0.66 -10.85 -2.49
C ALA A 141 -0.18 -11.92 -1.77
N GLY A 142 0.39 -13.10 -1.55
CA GLY A 142 -0.21 -14.20 -0.77
C GLY A 142 -0.19 -13.99 0.75
N GLY A 143 0.46 -12.91 1.25
CA GLY A 143 0.52 -12.55 2.67
C GLY A 143 1.83 -12.92 3.36
N ASN A 144 2.89 -13.28 2.63
CA ASN A 144 4.23 -13.50 3.19
C ASN A 144 5.00 -12.18 3.15
N HIS A 145 5.05 -11.46 4.26
CA HIS A 145 5.63 -10.12 4.31
C HIS A 145 7.06 -10.07 4.86
N THR A 146 7.59 -11.16 5.43
CA THR A 146 8.97 -11.19 5.94
C THR A 146 9.90 -11.91 4.98
N SER A 147 11.19 -11.54 4.96
CA SER A 147 12.20 -12.20 4.13
C SER A 147 12.19 -13.74 4.32
N GLY A 148 12.11 -14.22 5.58
CA GLY A 148 12.03 -15.65 5.86
C GLY A 148 10.73 -16.30 5.35
N GLY A 149 9.58 -15.64 5.54
CA GLY A 149 8.29 -16.13 5.04
C GLY A 149 8.25 -16.20 3.51
N ILE A 150 8.74 -15.15 2.83
CA ILE A 150 8.84 -15.10 1.36
C ILE A 150 9.75 -16.22 0.85
N ALA A 151 10.94 -16.39 1.46
CA ALA A 151 11.90 -17.43 1.08
C ALA A 151 11.28 -18.83 1.21
N SER A 152 10.61 -19.10 2.33
CA SER A 152 9.89 -20.36 2.57
C SER A 152 8.80 -20.61 1.52
N ALA A 153 7.98 -19.60 1.22
CA ALA A 153 6.91 -19.70 0.22
C ALA A 153 7.43 -19.96 -1.21
N VAL A 154 8.62 -19.44 -1.53
CA VAL A 154 9.28 -19.63 -2.84
C VAL A 154 10.12 -20.93 -2.89
N GLY A 155 10.31 -21.62 -1.75
CA GLY A 155 11.17 -22.80 -1.66
C GLY A 155 12.66 -22.50 -1.81
N ARG A 156 13.12 -21.34 -1.30
CA ARG A 156 14.50 -20.86 -1.36
C ARG A 156 15.03 -20.49 0.02
N LYS A 157 16.36 -20.29 0.13
CA LYS A 157 16.95 -19.73 1.34
C LYS A 157 16.75 -18.21 1.38
N ALA A 158 16.73 -17.61 2.57
CA ALA A 158 16.58 -16.16 2.72
C ALA A 158 17.72 -15.36 2.03
N THR A 159 18.93 -15.92 1.98
CA THR A 159 20.06 -15.37 1.24
C THR A 159 19.82 -15.25 -0.25
N ASP A 160 19.09 -16.22 -0.84
CA ASP A 160 18.89 -16.30 -2.29
C ASP A 160 17.85 -15.29 -2.79
N ILE A 161 16.97 -14.81 -1.89
CA ILE A 161 15.93 -13.83 -2.23
C ILE A 161 16.32 -12.38 -1.90
N SER A 162 17.45 -12.15 -1.22
CA SER A 162 17.88 -10.79 -0.84
C SER A 162 18.07 -9.88 -2.06
N LEU A 163 18.74 -10.39 -3.10
CA LEU A 163 18.91 -9.65 -4.36
C LEU A 163 17.57 -9.42 -5.08
N PRO A 164 16.70 -10.44 -5.29
CA PRO A 164 15.35 -10.22 -5.81
C PRO A 164 14.55 -9.16 -5.06
N LEU A 165 14.53 -9.18 -3.73
CA LEU A 165 13.84 -8.16 -2.92
C LEU A 165 14.42 -6.76 -3.14
N SER A 166 15.76 -6.63 -3.19
CA SER A 166 16.43 -5.36 -3.46
C SER A 166 16.07 -4.81 -4.85
N VAL A 167 16.12 -5.66 -5.88
CA VAL A 167 15.78 -5.25 -7.26
C VAL A 167 14.30 -4.86 -7.37
N LEU A 168 13.37 -5.68 -6.87
CA LEU A 168 11.95 -5.35 -6.90
C LEU A 168 11.63 -4.04 -6.14
N LYS A 169 12.35 -3.77 -5.06
CA LYS A 169 12.26 -2.49 -4.34
C LYS A 169 12.81 -1.33 -5.19
N SER A 170 13.96 -1.50 -5.82
CA SER A 170 14.55 -0.44 -6.67
C SER A 170 13.70 -0.14 -7.90
N CYS A 171 12.98 -1.13 -8.44
CA CYS A 171 12.00 -0.97 -9.50
C CYS A 171 10.64 -0.41 -9.03
N GLY A 172 10.48 -0.12 -7.73
CA GLY A 172 9.21 0.39 -7.19
C GLY A 172 8.05 -0.62 -7.16
N LEU A 173 8.33 -1.91 -7.36
CA LEU A 173 7.32 -2.98 -7.34
C LEU A 173 7.05 -3.52 -5.93
N LEU A 174 8.02 -3.34 -5.02
CA LEU A 174 7.88 -3.62 -3.59
C LEU A 174 8.21 -2.38 -2.77
N THR A 175 7.49 -2.20 -1.68
CA THR A 175 7.87 -1.33 -0.56
C THR A 175 8.47 -2.18 0.54
N ALA A 176 9.35 -1.57 1.35
CA ALA A 176 9.98 -2.20 2.49
C ALA A 176 9.79 -1.30 3.72
N GLU A 177 9.08 -1.79 4.71
CA GLU A 177 8.71 -1.05 5.92
C GLU A 177 9.41 -1.68 7.13
N PRO A 178 10.24 -0.93 7.87
CA PRO A 178 10.80 -1.41 9.13
C PRO A 178 9.71 -1.60 10.18
N ASP A 179 9.73 -2.72 10.89
CA ASP A 179 8.83 -2.97 12.02
C ASP A 179 8.97 -1.88 13.09
N ALA A 180 7.85 -1.39 13.63
CA ALA A 180 7.83 -0.30 14.60
C ALA A 180 8.58 -0.62 15.90
N PHE A 181 8.63 -1.89 16.30
CA PHE A 181 9.18 -2.35 17.58
C PHE A 181 10.42 -3.23 17.46
N ARG A 182 10.80 -3.63 16.23
CA ARG A 182 11.93 -4.54 15.97
C ARG A 182 12.83 -3.98 14.90
N ALA A 183 13.92 -3.34 15.27
CA ALA A 183 14.84 -2.67 14.36
C ALA A 183 15.39 -3.58 13.23
N ASN A 184 15.54 -4.87 13.49
CA ASN A 184 16.09 -5.83 12.52
C ASN A 184 15.03 -6.57 11.72
N ARG A 185 13.76 -6.17 11.80
CA ARG A 185 12.67 -6.76 11.05
C ARG A 185 12.14 -5.77 10.02
N THR A 186 12.09 -6.22 8.79
CA THR A 186 11.49 -5.48 7.67
C THR A 186 10.35 -6.31 7.09
N THR A 187 9.24 -5.66 6.80
CA THR A 187 8.12 -6.24 6.05
C THR A 187 8.12 -5.69 4.63
N TYR A 188 7.72 -6.53 3.67
CA TYR A 188 7.67 -6.21 2.25
C TYR A 188 6.22 -6.26 1.79
N HIS A 189 5.81 -5.26 1.02
CA HIS A 189 4.47 -5.16 0.46
C HIS A 189 4.56 -4.87 -1.04
N VAL A 190 3.61 -5.39 -1.81
CA VAL A 190 3.49 -5.04 -3.22
C VAL A 190 3.03 -3.58 -3.30
N ALA A 191 3.77 -2.75 -4.04
CA ALA A 191 3.50 -1.33 -4.14
C ALA A 191 2.25 -1.04 -4.97
N GLU A 192 2.08 -1.77 -6.08
CA GLU A 192 0.99 -1.57 -7.04
C GLU A 192 -0.21 -2.49 -6.71
N PRO A 193 -1.37 -1.95 -6.34
CA PRO A 193 -2.55 -2.74 -6.00
C PRO A 193 -2.97 -3.72 -7.09
N LEU A 194 -2.90 -3.32 -8.37
CA LEU A 194 -3.26 -4.17 -9.50
C LEU A 194 -2.42 -5.45 -9.57
N ILE A 195 -1.14 -5.38 -9.20
CA ILE A 195 -0.25 -6.54 -9.11
C ILE A 195 -0.71 -7.47 -7.98
N THR A 196 -1.08 -6.90 -6.81
CA THR A 196 -1.62 -7.69 -5.69
C THR A 196 -2.89 -8.41 -6.11
N PHE A 197 -3.83 -7.70 -6.73
CA PHE A 197 -5.07 -8.27 -7.25
C PHE A 197 -4.80 -9.38 -8.28
N HIS A 198 -3.89 -9.14 -9.24
CA HIS A 198 -3.54 -10.14 -10.24
C HIS A 198 -3.00 -11.43 -9.60
N HIS A 199 -2.06 -11.33 -8.67
CA HIS A 199 -1.46 -12.51 -8.04
C HIS A 199 -2.40 -13.24 -7.08
N ALA A 200 -3.26 -12.52 -6.36
CA ALA A 200 -4.17 -13.10 -5.38
C ALA A 200 -5.46 -13.66 -6.01
N VAL A 201 -5.96 -13.04 -7.09
CA VAL A 201 -7.28 -13.33 -7.67
C VAL A 201 -7.18 -13.92 -9.07
N VAL A 202 -6.48 -13.21 -10.00
CA VAL A 202 -6.51 -13.57 -11.42
C VAL A 202 -5.67 -14.80 -11.72
N ARG A 203 -4.42 -14.80 -11.29
CA ARG A 203 -3.43 -15.82 -11.63
C ARG A 203 -3.81 -17.23 -11.19
N PRO A 204 -4.34 -17.47 -9.96
CA PRO A 204 -4.72 -18.81 -9.53
C PRO A 204 -5.82 -19.45 -10.37
N GLU A 205 -6.74 -18.63 -10.91
CA GLU A 205 -7.96 -19.07 -11.56
C GLU A 205 -8.00 -18.71 -13.06
N THR A 206 -6.86 -18.39 -13.67
CA THR A 206 -6.77 -17.91 -15.08
C THR A 206 -7.48 -18.86 -16.06
N ALA A 207 -7.46 -20.19 -15.81
CA ALA A 207 -8.13 -21.17 -16.65
C ALA A 207 -9.67 -20.99 -16.72
N LEU A 208 -10.28 -20.32 -15.75
CA LEU A 208 -11.72 -20.04 -15.78
C LEU A 208 -12.07 -18.99 -16.85
N LEU A 209 -11.18 -18.05 -17.15
CA LEU A 209 -11.44 -16.95 -18.09
C LEU A 209 -11.67 -17.42 -19.54
N SER A 210 -11.20 -18.62 -19.90
CA SER A 210 -11.48 -19.22 -21.21
C SER A 210 -12.91 -19.79 -21.34
N ARG A 211 -13.66 -19.86 -20.24
CA ARG A 211 -15.02 -20.41 -20.23
C ARG A 211 -16.07 -19.33 -20.48
N ARG A 212 -17.23 -19.74 -21.00
CA ARG A 212 -18.39 -18.86 -21.07
C ARG A 212 -18.77 -18.39 -19.65
N ARG A 213 -18.92 -17.09 -19.42
CA ARG A 213 -19.10 -16.46 -18.09
C ARG A 213 -17.92 -16.66 -17.15
N GLY A 214 -16.72 -16.89 -17.66
CA GLY A 214 -15.53 -17.19 -16.85
C GLY A 214 -15.20 -16.11 -15.84
N ALA A 215 -15.34 -14.83 -16.19
CA ALA A 215 -15.10 -13.71 -15.28
C ALA A 215 -16.03 -13.75 -14.06
N ALA A 216 -17.34 -13.97 -14.27
CA ALA A 216 -18.31 -14.05 -13.15
C ALA A 216 -18.05 -15.27 -12.26
N MET A 217 -17.75 -16.43 -12.83
CA MET A 217 -17.40 -17.63 -12.07
C MET A 217 -16.11 -17.44 -11.26
N MET A 218 -15.08 -16.84 -11.86
CA MET A 218 -13.84 -16.50 -11.16
C MET A 218 -14.11 -15.55 -10.01
N TRP A 219 -14.88 -14.49 -10.25
CA TRP A 219 -15.18 -13.50 -9.23
C TRP A 219 -15.95 -14.08 -8.04
N GLU A 220 -16.99 -14.86 -8.30
CA GLU A 220 -17.76 -15.54 -7.26
C GLU A 220 -16.86 -16.43 -6.38
N HIS A 221 -15.97 -17.20 -7.00
CA HIS A 221 -15.04 -18.09 -6.30
C HIS A 221 -13.97 -17.31 -5.51
N SER A 222 -13.46 -16.22 -6.08
CA SER A 222 -12.31 -15.48 -5.52
C SER A 222 -12.69 -14.31 -4.62
N ARG A 223 -13.98 -13.96 -4.49
CA ARG A 223 -14.44 -12.78 -3.74
C ARG A 223 -13.99 -12.78 -2.27
N SER A 224 -14.01 -13.92 -1.61
CA SER A 224 -13.52 -14.05 -0.23
C SER A 224 -12.00 -13.83 -0.14
N THR A 225 -11.25 -14.36 -1.10
CA THR A 225 -9.81 -14.15 -1.24
C THR A 225 -9.50 -12.67 -1.49
N PHE A 226 -10.24 -12.03 -2.38
CA PHE A 226 -10.13 -10.59 -2.62
C PHE A 226 -10.30 -9.79 -1.32
N LEU A 227 -11.38 -10.03 -0.57
CA LEU A 227 -11.63 -9.29 0.67
C LEU A 227 -10.55 -9.52 1.73
N SER A 228 -10.04 -10.73 1.85
CA SER A 228 -9.07 -11.09 2.90
C SER A 228 -7.61 -10.82 2.51
N LYS A 229 -7.22 -10.98 1.24
CA LYS A 229 -5.83 -10.88 0.79
C LYS A 229 -5.50 -9.59 0.05
N VAL A 230 -6.52 -8.90 -0.47
CA VAL A 230 -6.33 -7.64 -1.20
C VAL A 230 -6.87 -6.47 -0.36
N VAL A 231 -8.18 -6.46 -0.06
CA VAL A 231 -8.80 -5.31 0.60
C VAL A 231 -8.35 -5.13 2.05
N GLY A 232 -8.24 -6.22 2.82
CA GLY A 232 -7.81 -6.13 4.23
C GLY A 232 -6.44 -5.47 4.40
N PRO A 233 -5.37 -6.01 3.81
CA PRO A 233 -4.03 -5.42 3.88
C PRO A 233 -3.96 -4.02 3.23
N HIS A 234 -4.76 -3.78 2.19
CA HIS A 234 -4.86 -2.47 1.56
C HIS A 234 -5.48 -1.44 2.52
N PHE A 235 -6.55 -1.79 3.22
CA PHE A 235 -7.19 -0.93 4.21
C PHE A 235 -6.25 -0.58 5.38
N GLU A 236 -5.45 -1.53 5.88
CA GLU A 236 -4.42 -1.27 6.88
C GLU A 236 -3.41 -0.22 6.39
N ARG A 237 -3.01 -0.29 5.10
CA ARG A 237 -2.13 0.71 4.48
C ARG A 237 -2.81 2.08 4.38
N LEU A 238 -4.08 2.14 3.98
CA LEU A 238 -4.83 3.41 3.92
C LEU A 238 -4.98 4.04 5.31
N CYS A 239 -5.14 3.24 6.36
CA CYS A 239 -5.17 3.74 7.74
C CYS A 239 -3.84 4.38 8.14
N ARG A 240 -2.69 3.80 7.75
CA ARG A 240 -1.37 4.40 7.98
C ARG A 240 -1.19 5.69 7.15
N GLU A 241 -1.56 5.66 5.87
CA GLU A 241 -1.51 6.84 4.99
C GLU A 241 -2.38 8.00 5.54
N TRP A 242 -3.57 7.67 6.07
CA TRP A 242 -4.42 8.67 6.73
C TRP A 242 -3.72 9.34 7.92
N VAL A 243 -3.04 8.58 8.76
CA VAL A 243 -2.28 9.13 9.90
C VAL A 243 -1.14 10.03 9.42
N GLU A 244 -0.45 9.65 8.35
CA GLU A 244 0.70 10.40 7.83
C GLU A 244 0.31 11.75 7.18
N TRP A 245 -0.83 11.78 6.49
CA TRP A 245 -1.15 12.91 5.60
C TRP A 245 -2.42 13.67 5.96
N HIS A 246 -3.33 13.08 6.76
CA HIS A 246 -4.66 13.63 6.94
C HIS A 246 -5.09 13.80 8.40
N ALA A 247 -4.50 13.04 9.32
CA ALA A 247 -4.90 13.09 10.73
C ALA A 247 -4.45 14.39 11.38
N ASP A 248 -5.35 15.03 12.14
CA ASP A 248 -4.99 16.14 13.01
C ASP A 248 -4.03 15.64 14.12
N PRO A 249 -2.90 16.34 14.37
CA PRO A 249 -2.00 16.01 15.48
C PRO A 249 -2.69 15.88 16.83
N ALA A 250 -3.76 16.64 17.09
CA ALA A 250 -4.56 16.55 18.31
C ALA A 250 -5.22 15.17 18.50
N THR A 251 -5.50 14.45 17.42
CA THR A 251 -6.04 13.08 17.46
C THR A 251 -5.16 12.16 18.31
N PHE A 252 -3.86 12.28 18.20
CA PHE A 252 -2.88 11.46 18.90
C PHE A 252 -2.16 12.22 20.04
N GLY A 253 -2.46 13.50 20.22
CA GLY A 253 -1.82 14.34 21.25
C GLY A 253 -0.37 14.73 20.96
N GLY A 254 0.06 14.63 19.70
CA GLY A 254 1.41 14.96 19.23
C GLY A 254 1.51 14.87 17.73
N MET A 255 2.59 15.40 17.15
CA MET A 255 2.83 15.39 15.69
C MET A 255 3.31 14.02 15.23
N PRO A 256 2.58 13.28 14.37
CA PRO A 256 3.05 12.04 13.77
C PRO A 256 4.33 12.29 12.93
N ILE A 257 5.38 11.47 13.14
CA ILE A 257 6.63 11.55 12.37
C ILE A 257 6.89 10.25 11.62
N ARG A 258 6.57 9.12 12.27
CA ARG A 258 6.76 7.80 11.67
C ARG A 258 5.53 6.95 11.94
N VAL A 259 4.96 6.40 10.88
CA VAL A 259 3.85 5.45 10.95
C VAL A 259 4.30 4.12 10.35
N ALA A 260 4.05 3.03 11.04
CA ALA A 260 4.43 1.69 10.59
C ALA A 260 3.52 0.63 11.20
N SER A 261 3.63 -0.62 10.77
CA SER A 261 3.11 -1.76 11.52
C SER A 261 4.17 -2.28 12.50
N GLY A 262 3.75 -3.03 13.51
CA GLY A 262 4.69 -3.57 14.49
C GLY A 262 4.22 -4.87 15.12
N THR A 263 5.18 -5.71 15.54
CA THR A 263 4.89 -7.00 16.17
C THR A 263 5.54 -7.10 17.52
N VAL A 264 4.74 -7.43 18.54
CA VAL A 264 5.18 -7.61 19.92
C VAL A 264 5.05 -9.08 20.32
N ALA A 265 6.11 -9.67 20.86
CA ALA A 265 6.04 -11.02 21.43
C ALA A 265 5.25 -11.01 22.75
N ASP A 266 4.35 -11.97 22.92
CA ASP A 266 3.66 -12.28 24.16
C ASP A 266 4.19 -13.63 24.69
N PRO A 267 5.23 -13.63 25.56
CA PRO A 267 5.83 -14.85 26.06
C PRO A 267 4.88 -15.71 26.90
N VAL A 268 3.95 -15.06 27.60
CA VAL A 268 2.96 -15.74 28.47
C VAL A 268 2.05 -16.64 27.63
N ASN A 269 1.56 -16.10 26.51
CA ASN A 269 0.68 -16.83 25.60
C ASN A 269 1.44 -17.57 24.46
N ARG A 270 2.79 -17.58 24.50
CA ARG A 270 3.66 -18.17 23.46
C ARG A 270 3.26 -17.74 22.06
N SER A 271 2.87 -16.49 21.89
CA SER A 271 2.34 -15.90 20.65
C SER A 271 2.99 -14.55 20.33
N SER A 272 2.58 -13.96 19.25
CA SER A 272 2.90 -12.57 18.92
C SER A 272 1.64 -11.81 18.58
N LEU A 273 1.58 -10.56 19.01
CA LEU A 273 0.50 -9.63 18.69
C LEU A 273 1.00 -8.62 17.69
N GLU A 274 0.22 -8.40 16.64
CA GLU A 274 0.48 -7.41 15.61
C GLU A 274 -0.37 -6.16 15.85
N ALA A 275 0.24 -4.99 15.67
CA ALA A 275 -0.41 -3.70 15.60
C ALA A 275 -0.31 -3.20 14.16
N ASP A 276 -1.45 -2.92 13.55
CA ASP A 276 -1.54 -2.58 12.13
C ASP A 276 -1.12 -1.13 11.86
N VAL A 277 -1.31 -0.25 12.87
CA VAL A 277 -0.97 1.19 12.80
C VAL A 277 -0.27 1.60 14.08
N VAL A 278 1.02 1.84 14.02
CA VAL A 278 1.83 2.32 15.15
C VAL A 278 2.35 3.70 14.79
N VAL A 279 2.09 4.67 15.66
CA VAL A 279 2.44 6.07 15.45
C VAL A 279 3.52 6.48 16.44
N HIS A 280 4.70 6.80 15.93
CA HIS A 280 5.73 7.51 16.67
C HIS A 280 5.78 8.96 16.23
N GLY A 281 6.01 9.87 17.14
CA GLY A 281 5.99 11.28 16.84
C GLY A 281 6.72 12.14 17.84
N ALA A 282 6.34 13.42 17.89
CA ALA A 282 6.91 14.42 18.79
C ALA A 282 5.83 15.13 19.60
N ILE A 283 6.16 15.46 20.84
CA ILE A 283 5.37 16.34 21.74
C ILE A 283 6.30 17.47 22.18
N GLY A 284 6.05 18.69 21.71
CA GLY A 284 6.97 19.81 21.91
C GLY A 284 8.34 19.53 21.29
N GLN A 285 9.40 19.44 22.10
CA GLN A 285 10.75 19.15 21.63
C GLN A 285 11.14 17.67 21.78
N ASP A 286 10.35 16.87 22.47
CA ASP A 286 10.60 15.45 22.69
C ASP A 286 10.20 14.64 21.44
N GLN A 287 11.12 13.84 20.92
CA GLN A 287 10.95 13.04 19.71
C GLN A 287 10.96 11.54 20.01
N GLY A 288 10.45 10.75 19.05
CA GLY A 288 10.44 9.30 19.18
C GLY A 288 9.40 8.74 20.14
N ILE A 289 8.44 9.57 20.57
CA ILE A 289 7.38 9.21 21.52
C ILE A 289 6.39 8.27 20.81
N LEU A 290 5.99 7.20 21.49
CA LEU A 290 4.89 6.35 21.04
C LEU A 290 3.57 7.09 21.29
N LEU A 291 2.91 7.55 20.22
CA LEU A 291 1.66 8.31 20.27
C LEU A 291 0.43 7.41 20.15
N SER A 292 0.51 6.32 19.37
CA SER A 292 -0.63 5.43 19.20
C SER A 292 -0.21 4.01 18.80
N VAL A 293 -1.05 3.07 19.25
CA VAL A 293 -1.07 1.67 18.78
C VAL A 293 -2.48 1.35 18.31
N GLY A 294 -2.61 0.90 17.06
CA GLY A 294 -3.91 0.71 16.42
C GLY A 294 -4.09 -0.64 15.73
N GLU A 295 -5.35 -1.05 15.62
CA GLU A 295 -5.80 -2.23 14.89
C GLU A 295 -6.79 -1.81 13.81
N ALA A 296 -6.65 -2.35 12.59
CA ALA A 296 -7.50 -2.07 11.44
C ALA A 296 -8.29 -3.31 11.00
N LYS A 297 -9.60 -3.18 10.80
CA LYS A 297 -10.48 -4.27 10.36
C LYS A 297 -11.45 -3.80 9.28
N TRP A 298 -11.33 -4.41 8.09
CA TRP A 298 -12.15 -4.04 6.94
C TRP A 298 -13.62 -4.47 7.07
N HIS A 299 -13.87 -5.74 7.39
CA HIS A 299 -15.20 -6.35 7.27
C HIS A 299 -15.84 -6.77 8.59
N LYS A 300 -15.24 -6.42 9.73
CA LYS A 300 -15.77 -6.75 11.06
C LYS A 300 -16.09 -5.48 11.82
N VAL A 301 -17.28 -5.45 12.43
CA VAL A 301 -17.60 -4.45 13.46
C VAL A 301 -16.64 -4.65 14.61
N MET A 302 -15.96 -3.58 15.03
CA MET A 302 -15.02 -3.65 16.14
C MET A 302 -15.74 -3.45 17.48
N HIS A 303 -15.26 -4.14 18.51
CA HIS A 303 -15.85 -4.19 19.84
C HIS A 303 -14.78 -4.09 20.95
N LEU A 304 -15.17 -4.02 22.22
CA LEU A 304 -14.24 -3.87 23.36
C LEU A 304 -13.10 -4.89 23.40
N GLY A 305 -13.28 -6.08 22.85
CA GLY A 305 -12.20 -7.08 22.76
C GLY A 305 -10.99 -6.60 21.93
N HIS A 306 -11.21 -5.75 20.91
CA HIS A 306 -10.12 -5.14 20.16
C HIS A 306 -9.36 -4.10 21.00
N LEU A 307 -10.08 -3.28 21.78
CA LEU A 307 -9.46 -2.35 22.74
C LEU A 307 -8.64 -3.10 23.82
N GLN A 308 -9.17 -4.21 24.35
CA GLN A 308 -8.45 -5.03 25.31
C GLN A 308 -7.16 -5.61 24.72
N ARG A 309 -7.20 -6.04 23.44
CA ARG A 309 -6.02 -6.51 22.71
C ARG A 309 -4.97 -5.41 22.55
N LEU A 310 -5.38 -4.19 22.21
CA LEU A 310 -4.48 -3.04 22.11
C LEU A 310 -3.87 -2.67 23.48
N ARG A 311 -4.65 -2.69 24.54
CA ARG A 311 -4.16 -2.51 25.92
C ARG A 311 -3.13 -3.58 26.29
N ARG A 312 -3.35 -4.83 25.87
CA ARG A 312 -2.36 -5.91 26.08
C ARG A 312 -1.06 -5.64 25.35
N ILE A 313 -1.11 -5.13 24.11
CA ILE A 313 0.09 -4.72 23.37
C ILE A 313 0.85 -3.64 24.14
N LEU A 314 0.17 -2.60 24.62
CA LEU A 314 0.79 -1.52 25.40
C LEU A 314 1.45 -2.05 26.67
N GLN A 315 0.80 -2.92 27.43
CA GLN A 315 1.40 -3.56 28.63
C GLN A 315 2.67 -4.35 28.28
N LEU A 316 2.68 -5.07 27.17
CA LEU A 316 3.87 -5.80 26.72
C LEU A 316 5.00 -4.88 26.29
N LEU A 317 4.69 -3.71 25.71
CA LEU A 317 5.67 -2.70 25.36
C LEU A 317 6.27 -2.03 26.61
N GLU A 318 5.44 -1.70 27.58
CA GLU A 318 5.86 -1.15 28.89
C GLU A 318 6.77 -2.13 29.63
N ALA A 319 6.41 -3.40 29.65
CA ALA A 319 7.25 -4.46 30.27
C ALA A 319 8.61 -4.63 29.57
N LYS A 320 8.76 -4.14 28.33
CA LYS A 320 10.03 -4.07 27.60
C LYS A 320 10.77 -2.73 27.78
N GLY A 321 10.26 -1.85 28.62
CA GLY A 321 10.86 -0.55 28.93
C GLY A 321 10.53 0.57 27.96
N LEU A 322 9.52 0.42 27.07
CA LEU A 322 9.04 1.52 26.25
C LEU A 322 8.14 2.45 27.07
N ASP A 323 8.29 3.74 26.89
CA ASP A 323 7.40 4.74 27.46
C ASP A 323 6.06 4.76 26.70
N ILE A 324 4.99 4.38 27.38
CA ILE A 324 3.64 4.32 26.82
C ILE A 324 2.70 5.41 27.37
N ARG A 325 3.19 6.34 28.19
CA ARG A 325 2.33 7.34 28.89
C ARG A 325 1.48 8.19 27.94
N HIS A 326 1.95 8.40 26.72
CA HIS A 326 1.27 9.18 25.70
C HIS A 326 0.55 8.31 24.65
N ALA A 327 0.71 6.98 24.74
CA ALA A 327 0.19 6.07 23.73
C ALA A 327 -1.33 5.90 23.84
N ARG A 328 -2.06 6.28 22.80
CA ARG A 328 -3.51 6.13 22.67
C ARG A 328 -3.84 4.88 21.84
N PRO A 329 -4.67 3.96 22.36
CA PRO A 329 -5.24 2.91 21.51
C PRO A 329 -6.08 3.52 20.39
N ALA A 330 -6.02 2.95 19.18
CA ALA A 330 -6.84 3.37 18.06
C ALA A 330 -7.46 2.18 17.32
N CYS A 331 -8.73 2.28 16.94
CA CYS A 331 -9.44 1.28 16.17
C CYS A 331 -9.88 1.89 14.83
N TYR A 332 -9.50 1.23 13.74
CA TYR A 332 -9.85 1.62 12.37
C TYR A 332 -10.80 0.59 11.78
N SER A 333 -12.00 1.00 11.37
CA SER A 333 -13.01 0.04 10.92
C SER A 333 -13.70 0.44 9.62
N GLY A 334 -13.68 -0.51 8.65
CA GLY A 334 -14.51 -0.43 7.45
C GLY A 334 -15.97 -0.83 7.67
N ALA A 335 -16.30 -1.46 8.81
CA ALA A 335 -17.64 -1.94 9.14
C ALA A 335 -18.28 -1.24 10.34
N GLY A 336 -17.55 -0.29 10.97
CA GLY A 336 -18.02 0.48 12.12
C GLY A 336 -17.71 -0.17 13.47
N PHE A 337 -18.33 0.35 14.52
CA PHE A 337 -18.02 0.06 15.91
C PHE A 337 -19.31 -0.25 16.68
N ASP A 338 -19.22 -1.15 17.64
CA ASP A 338 -20.35 -1.43 18.54
C ASP A 338 -20.60 -0.28 19.54
N PRO A 339 -21.77 -0.24 20.23
CA PRO A 339 -22.10 0.82 21.17
C PRO A 339 -21.12 0.91 22.35
N ASP A 340 -20.58 -0.22 22.83
CA ASP A 340 -19.70 -0.23 24.00
C ASP A 340 -18.33 0.37 23.67
N LEU A 341 -17.82 0.12 22.47
CA LEU A 341 -16.57 0.71 21.98
C LEU A 341 -16.74 2.22 21.72
N ARG A 342 -17.89 2.66 21.22
CA ARG A 342 -18.22 4.11 21.10
C ARG A 342 -18.32 4.78 22.46
N ALA A 343 -18.88 4.11 23.47
CA ALA A 343 -18.89 4.61 24.83
C ALA A 343 -17.46 4.73 25.42
N ALA A 344 -16.56 3.81 25.07
CA ALA A 344 -15.15 3.93 25.46
C ALA A 344 -14.46 5.14 24.78
N GLU A 345 -14.76 5.43 23.52
CA GLU A 345 -14.28 6.66 22.84
C GLU A 345 -14.77 7.92 23.56
N SER A 346 -16.04 7.99 23.94
CA SER A 346 -16.61 9.13 24.67
C SER A 346 -15.93 9.38 26.04
N ARG A 347 -15.30 8.34 26.62
CA ARG A 347 -14.49 8.45 27.84
C ARG A 347 -13.01 8.74 27.56
N GLY A 348 -12.62 8.90 26.28
CA GLY A 348 -11.23 9.16 25.89
C GLY A 348 -10.30 7.94 25.98
N GLU A 349 -10.85 6.70 26.03
CA GLU A 349 -10.08 5.46 26.21
C GLU A 349 -9.51 4.91 24.90
N VAL A 350 -10.06 5.33 23.76
CA VAL A 350 -9.70 4.86 22.42
C VAL A 350 -10.03 5.93 21.37
N VAL A 351 -9.26 5.96 20.29
CA VAL A 351 -9.57 6.75 19.09
C VAL A 351 -10.28 5.84 18.08
N LEU A 352 -11.42 6.28 17.55
CA LEU A 352 -12.16 5.54 16.53
C LEU A 352 -12.08 6.26 15.18
N VAL A 353 -11.72 5.50 14.14
CA VAL A 353 -11.62 5.99 12.76
C VAL A 353 -12.43 5.07 11.86
N ASP A 354 -13.59 5.52 11.45
CA ASP A 354 -14.43 4.87 10.45
C ASP A 354 -14.13 5.39 9.02
N LEU A 355 -14.83 4.87 8.04
CA LEU A 355 -14.65 5.28 6.64
C LEU A 355 -14.99 6.76 6.40
N GLN A 356 -15.96 7.31 7.14
CA GLN A 356 -16.32 8.73 7.02
C GLN A 356 -15.18 9.61 7.51
N ARG A 357 -14.61 9.30 8.67
CA ARG A 357 -13.45 10.01 9.19
C ARG A 357 -12.22 9.83 8.30
N LEU A 358 -12.00 8.62 7.78
CA LEU A 358 -10.87 8.32 6.89
C LEU A 358 -10.90 9.18 5.61
N TYR A 359 -12.07 9.37 5.00
CA TYR A 359 -12.20 10.09 3.73
C TYR A 359 -12.47 11.59 3.89
N HIS A 360 -13.16 12.01 4.95
CA HIS A 360 -13.66 13.39 5.10
C HIS A 360 -13.26 14.06 6.41
N GLY A 361 -12.70 13.32 7.37
CA GLY A 361 -12.26 13.82 8.67
C GLY A 361 -10.74 13.99 8.79
N SER A 362 -10.32 14.47 9.95
CA SER A 362 -8.93 14.65 10.34
C SER A 362 -8.63 14.00 11.70
#